data_97c641120001d9688bb3c933f8acfd6d
#
_entry.id   97c641120001d9688bb3c933f8acfd6d
#
_cell.length_a   1.000
_cell.length_b   1.000
_cell.length_c   1.000
_cell.angle_alpha   90.00
_cell.angle_beta   90.00
_cell.angle_gamma   90.00
#
_symmetry.space_group_name_H-M   'P 1'
#
loop_
_entity.id
_entity.type
_entity.pdbx_description
1 polymer ?
#
loop_
_entity_poly.entity_id
_entity_poly.type
_entity_poly.pdbx_seq_one_letter_code
_entity_poly.pdbx_strand_id
1 'polypeptide(L)'
;MTKRPTRVSLAIATCVLLSTGRLSTAGAELGPKLYFDPCPPFAPEMTFDCYHDFAEVEQFLRDAAAAYPELASLESIGKSYQGRDLWLLTITDRSGGDPSDKPAVWVDGGVDADEVVSIEAALGVVHRLLTSTDPEVADLLKRRTFYVAPAIIPDTSELHMRTPERPRDSTLRPWDDDGDGALDEDGVEDLDGDGQALTMRRENPNGDWTPSEEDQRVLRRRRPGDAGPFYERWTEGIDNDGDGEYQEDRPGGVDPNRNYPGNWSIGQRGNGPFAGSETEIRALMEFAAAHPNIAASQHFHSSGGVVLRPPSVPDWQLPQSDLDLYLRLAERGLEVSGYDLATSVYDWSWPRGSGNRKRGQIWRNDEGELKGGLSRLDGYAAYGGSIDALYEIFGVVAFANEIYQMGEDDDGDGRIEGHEALRWDDEELDGRAFKEWEPFDHPQLGRVEIGGWRKFGQNNPLAEDLAEEVRRNVDFVLMQARNTPELAITKLEAVPLGGDVYRVEAEVANRGFSPTELAVRTQSGRAVPVRAEIGGDGIEVLSGDNRLDLGVLAGHSARETEWVVRASRRSELELSAWHPKGGRASSAVGIGTE
;
A
#
# COMPACT_ATOMS: atom_id res chain seq x y z
N MET A 1 69.23 -51.28 31.83
CA MET A 1 69.01 -50.19 32.81
C MET A 1 68.47 -49.00 32.02
N THR A 2 67.16 -48.86 31.99
CA THR A 2 66.46 -47.91 31.17
C THR A 2 65.84 -46.86 32.11
N LYS A 3 66.29 -45.61 32.00
CA LYS A 3 65.68 -44.48 32.69
C LYS A 3 64.53 -43.98 31.88
N ARG A 4 63.29 -43.92 32.49
CA ARG A 4 62.11 -43.26 31.96
C ARG A 4 62.24 -41.73 32.16
N PRO A 5 61.84 -40.92 31.21
CA PRO A 5 61.69 -39.47 31.43
C PRO A 5 60.31 -39.13 32.06
N THR A 6 60.37 -38.25 33.03
CA THR A 6 59.25 -37.67 33.76
C THR A 6 58.42 -36.72 32.85
N ARG A 7 57.11 -36.96 32.73
CA ARG A 7 56.19 -36.02 32.05
C ARG A 7 55.84 -34.89 33.02
N VAL A 8 56.18 -33.68 32.61
CA VAL A 8 55.64 -32.45 33.21
C VAL A 8 54.34 -32.12 32.48
N SER A 9 53.21 -32.19 33.17
CA SER A 9 51.90 -31.74 32.67
C SER A 9 51.78 -30.24 32.91
N LEU A 10 51.79 -29.48 31.83
CA LEU A 10 51.45 -28.06 31.83
C LEU A 10 49.94 -27.96 31.67
N ALA A 11 49.25 -27.59 32.74
CA ALA A 11 47.81 -27.29 32.67
C ALA A 11 47.65 -25.86 32.16
N ILE A 12 47.24 -25.74 30.90
CA ILE A 12 46.76 -24.47 30.33
C ILE A 12 45.31 -24.33 30.74
N ALA A 13 45.04 -23.45 31.70
CA ALA A 13 43.66 -23.03 32.02
C ALA A 13 43.22 -22.02 30.95
N THR A 14 42.47 -22.52 29.97
CA THR A 14 41.75 -21.67 29.02
C THR A 14 40.54 -21.09 29.75
N CYS A 15 40.59 -19.84 30.18
CA CYS A 15 39.44 -19.05 30.55
C CYS A 15 38.65 -18.75 29.27
N VAL A 16 37.63 -19.54 28.97
CA VAL A 16 36.60 -19.16 28.02
C VAL A 16 35.68 -18.18 28.77
N LEU A 17 35.91 -16.90 28.53
CA LEU A 17 34.93 -15.87 28.85
C LEU A 17 33.74 -16.09 27.87
N LEU A 18 32.75 -16.84 28.32
CA LEU A 18 31.44 -16.81 27.75
C LEU A 18 30.84 -15.43 28.05
N SER A 19 31.05 -14.46 27.17
CA SER A 19 30.21 -13.30 27.11
C SER A 19 28.81 -13.79 26.69
N THR A 20 27.97 -14.04 27.65
CA THR A 20 26.54 -14.13 27.42
C THR A 20 26.07 -12.72 27.05
N GLY A 21 26.23 -12.37 25.79
CA GLY A 21 25.47 -11.29 25.19
C GLY A 21 24.01 -11.67 25.37
N ARG A 22 23.35 -11.06 26.33
CA ARG A 22 21.91 -11.03 26.37
C ARG A 22 21.51 -10.28 25.10
N LEU A 23 20.99 -10.99 24.12
CA LEU A 23 20.10 -10.40 23.13
C LEU A 23 19.00 -9.70 23.93
N SER A 24 19.10 -8.39 24.00
CA SER A 24 18.03 -7.54 24.53
C SER A 24 16.89 -7.55 23.49
N THR A 25 16.03 -8.54 23.57
CA THR A 25 14.75 -8.60 22.85
C THR A 25 13.65 -7.92 23.65
N ALA A 26 13.99 -6.88 24.42
CA ALA A 26 13.00 -5.94 24.93
C ALA A 26 13.18 -4.68 24.10
N GLY A 27 12.20 -4.37 23.24
CA GLY A 27 12.15 -3.07 22.60
C GLY A 27 12.42 -2.00 23.66
N ALA A 28 13.41 -1.15 23.44
CA ALA A 28 13.59 0.03 24.29
C ALA A 28 12.22 0.72 24.31
N GLU A 29 11.74 1.10 25.51
CA GLU A 29 10.55 1.95 25.59
C GLU A 29 10.90 3.23 24.84
N LEU A 30 10.34 3.37 23.63
CA LEU A 30 10.47 4.57 22.85
C LEU A 30 9.87 5.73 23.63
N GLY A 31 10.48 6.90 23.55
CA GLY A 31 10.01 8.13 24.18
C GLY A 31 8.60 8.53 23.71
N PRO A 32 8.08 9.67 24.17
CA PRO A 32 6.84 10.23 23.64
C PRO A 32 7.01 10.59 22.17
N LYS A 33 5.89 10.75 21.46
CA LYS A 33 5.84 11.27 20.09
C LYS A 33 6.53 12.65 20.02
N LEU A 34 7.45 12.84 19.08
CA LEU A 34 8.36 13.99 19.12
C LEU A 34 7.80 15.25 18.41
N TYR A 35 6.96 15.06 17.37
CA TYR A 35 6.65 16.15 16.45
C TYR A 35 5.19 16.60 16.47
N PHE A 36 4.31 15.81 17.07
CA PHE A 36 2.88 16.04 17.07
C PHE A 36 2.29 15.82 18.47
N ASP A 37 1.26 16.58 18.77
CA ASP A 37 0.42 16.30 19.95
C ASP A 37 -0.27 14.93 19.78
N PRO A 38 -0.65 14.28 20.90
CA PRO A 38 -1.45 13.06 20.83
C PRO A 38 -2.75 13.26 20.09
N CYS A 39 -3.09 12.30 19.21
CA CYS A 39 -4.35 12.33 18.49
C CYS A 39 -5.53 12.01 19.42
N PRO A 40 -6.71 12.61 19.17
CA PRO A 40 -7.91 12.26 19.92
C PRO A 40 -8.34 10.83 19.62
N PRO A 41 -9.01 10.12 20.56
CA PRO A 41 -9.58 8.81 20.30
C PRO A 41 -10.66 8.88 19.20
N PHE A 42 -10.97 7.74 18.59
CA PHE A 42 -12.04 7.64 17.59
C PHE A 42 -13.36 8.25 18.10
N ALA A 43 -13.93 9.15 17.30
CA ALA A 43 -15.23 9.75 17.53
C ALA A 43 -15.91 10.06 16.17
N PRO A 44 -17.25 10.02 16.06
CA PRO A 44 -17.93 10.30 14.80
C PRO A 44 -17.67 11.68 14.20
N GLU A 45 -17.39 12.67 15.05
CA GLU A 45 -17.15 14.07 14.69
C GLU A 45 -15.66 14.46 14.65
N MET A 46 -14.76 13.49 14.77
CA MET A 46 -13.32 13.79 14.70
C MET A 46 -12.90 14.33 13.34
N THR A 47 -11.82 15.13 13.35
CA THR A 47 -11.14 15.63 12.17
C THR A 47 -9.75 14.98 12.08
N PHE A 48 -9.22 14.84 10.87
CA PHE A 48 -7.86 14.38 10.63
C PHE A 48 -6.96 15.61 10.58
N ASP A 49 -6.45 16.03 11.76
CA ASP A 49 -5.57 17.17 11.96
C ASP A 49 -4.37 16.82 12.84
N CYS A 50 -4.05 15.53 12.93
CA CYS A 50 -2.90 14.98 13.64
C CYS A 50 -2.48 13.65 13.00
N TYR A 51 -1.26 13.21 13.32
CA TYR A 51 -0.71 11.93 12.86
C TYR A 51 -0.71 10.91 14.01
N HIS A 52 -1.34 9.77 13.82
CA HIS A 52 -1.43 8.71 14.82
C HIS A 52 -0.13 7.89 14.89
N ASP A 53 0.40 7.68 16.09
CA ASP A 53 1.39 6.64 16.31
C ASP A 53 0.73 5.25 16.42
N PHE A 54 1.53 4.20 16.53
CA PHE A 54 0.97 2.84 16.52
C PHE A 54 0.02 2.56 17.68
N ALA A 55 0.30 3.08 18.88
CA ALA A 55 -0.59 2.89 20.04
C ALA A 55 -1.92 3.61 19.85
N GLU A 56 -1.90 4.79 19.23
CA GLU A 56 -3.08 5.56 18.87
C GLU A 56 -3.87 4.89 17.73
N VAL A 57 -3.18 4.33 16.71
CA VAL A 57 -3.82 3.49 15.66
C VAL A 57 -4.54 2.29 16.29
N GLU A 58 -3.87 1.55 17.17
CA GLU A 58 -4.48 0.40 17.85
C GLU A 58 -5.72 0.84 18.65
N GLN A 59 -5.62 1.93 19.41
CA GLN A 59 -6.73 2.45 20.20
C GLN A 59 -7.89 2.91 19.31
N PHE A 60 -7.59 3.64 18.23
CA PHE A 60 -8.60 4.05 17.23
C PHE A 60 -9.38 2.85 16.68
N LEU A 61 -8.69 1.79 16.26
CA LEU A 61 -9.33 0.61 15.70
C LEU A 61 -10.18 -0.15 16.73
N ARG A 62 -9.71 -0.24 17.97
CA ARG A 62 -10.47 -0.84 19.09
C ARG A 62 -11.74 -0.06 19.41
N ASP A 63 -11.65 1.26 19.47
CA ASP A 63 -12.77 2.15 19.75
C ASP A 63 -13.79 2.10 18.60
N ALA A 64 -13.32 2.13 17.34
CA ALA A 64 -14.16 2.00 16.15
C ALA A 64 -14.94 0.67 16.13
N ALA A 65 -14.25 -0.45 16.40
CA ALA A 65 -14.91 -1.76 16.48
C ALA A 65 -15.90 -1.85 17.64
N ALA A 66 -15.58 -1.25 18.79
CA ALA A 66 -16.46 -1.23 19.95
C ALA A 66 -17.70 -0.33 19.73
N ALA A 67 -17.54 0.79 19.03
CA ALA A 67 -18.64 1.72 18.73
C ALA A 67 -19.61 1.18 17.66
N TYR A 68 -19.11 0.35 16.72
CA TYR A 68 -19.90 -0.17 15.59
C TYR A 68 -19.79 -1.71 15.46
N PRO A 69 -20.14 -2.49 16.51
CA PRO A 69 -19.95 -3.96 16.51
C PRO A 69 -20.76 -4.70 15.46
N GLU A 70 -21.84 -4.10 14.94
CA GLU A 70 -22.67 -4.66 13.86
C GLU A 70 -21.99 -4.56 12.48
N LEU A 71 -21.08 -3.59 12.32
CA LEU A 71 -20.41 -3.30 11.05
C LEU A 71 -18.95 -3.72 11.05
N ALA A 72 -18.27 -3.63 12.19
CA ALA A 72 -16.81 -3.77 12.30
C ALA A 72 -16.39 -4.94 13.18
N SER A 73 -15.30 -5.61 12.79
CA SER A 73 -14.59 -6.59 13.63
C SER A 73 -13.09 -6.44 13.46
N LEU A 74 -12.38 -6.37 14.58
CA LEU A 74 -10.93 -6.20 14.65
C LEU A 74 -10.25 -7.55 14.89
N GLU A 75 -9.19 -7.82 14.15
CA GLU A 75 -8.32 -8.99 14.34
C GLU A 75 -6.86 -8.65 14.08
N SER A 76 -5.94 -9.45 14.63
CA SER A 76 -4.53 -9.42 14.28
C SER A 76 -4.27 -10.48 13.20
N ILE A 77 -3.78 -10.05 12.04
CA ILE A 77 -3.46 -10.97 10.94
C ILE A 77 -2.03 -11.51 11.00
N GLY A 78 -1.21 -11.00 11.91
CA GLY A 78 0.18 -11.39 12.09
C GLY A 78 0.91 -10.54 13.11
N LYS A 79 2.23 -10.69 13.11
CA LYS A 79 3.12 -9.91 13.97
C LYS A 79 4.23 -9.28 13.13
N SER A 80 4.62 -8.05 13.49
CA SER A 80 5.82 -7.42 12.99
C SER A 80 7.08 -8.14 13.50
N TYR A 81 8.24 -7.73 12.99
CA TYR A 81 9.50 -8.28 13.44
C TYR A 81 9.72 -8.12 14.96
N GLN A 82 9.36 -6.96 15.54
CA GLN A 82 9.43 -6.73 16.99
C GLN A 82 8.23 -7.25 17.78
N GLY A 83 7.28 -7.91 17.12
CA GLY A 83 6.15 -8.59 17.77
C GLY A 83 4.91 -7.75 17.98
N ARG A 84 4.81 -6.54 17.40
CA ARG A 84 3.56 -5.75 17.36
C ARG A 84 2.51 -6.45 16.52
N ASP A 85 1.24 -6.29 16.86
CA ASP A 85 0.13 -6.84 16.09
C ASP A 85 -0.03 -6.10 14.76
N LEU A 86 -0.25 -6.85 13.68
CA LEU A 86 -0.70 -6.30 12.40
C LEU A 86 -2.22 -6.27 12.43
N TRP A 87 -2.75 -5.12 12.83
CA TRP A 87 -4.18 -4.94 13.01
C TRP A 87 -4.92 -4.81 11.69
N LEU A 88 -6.03 -5.54 11.56
CA LEU A 88 -6.94 -5.44 10.44
C LEU A 88 -8.36 -5.26 10.95
N LEU A 89 -9.07 -4.28 10.40
CA LEU A 89 -10.48 -4.06 10.63
C LEU A 89 -11.29 -4.53 9.42
N THR A 90 -12.17 -5.53 9.63
CA THR A 90 -13.17 -5.93 8.63
C THR A 90 -14.42 -5.11 8.82
N ILE A 91 -14.85 -4.38 7.77
CA ILE A 91 -16.03 -3.50 7.80
C ILE A 91 -17.03 -3.95 6.74
N THR A 92 -18.26 -4.29 7.17
CA THR A 92 -19.37 -4.69 6.30
C THR A 92 -20.67 -4.77 7.10
N ASP A 93 -21.81 -4.49 6.48
CA ASP A 93 -23.12 -4.74 7.09
C ASP A 93 -23.48 -6.22 6.93
N ARG A 94 -23.39 -6.98 8.03
CA ARG A 94 -23.65 -8.43 8.03
C ARG A 94 -25.11 -8.79 7.75
N SER A 95 -26.03 -7.83 7.81
CA SER A 95 -27.43 -8.06 7.38
C SER A 95 -27.54 -8.33 5.88
N GLY A 96 -26.54 -7.90 5.09
CA GLY A 96 -26.42 -8.18 3.66
C GLY A 96 -25.80 -9.53 3.30
N GLY A 97 -25.40 -10.36 4.28
CA GLY A 97 -24.79 -11.66 4.08
C GLY A 97 -23.41 -11.78 4.74
N ASP A 98 -22.78 -12.95 4.54
CA ASP A 98 -21.44 -13.22 5.06
C ASP A 98 -20.40 -12.29 4.40
N PRO A 99 -19.43 -11.76 5.16
CA PRO A 99 -18.35 -10.93 4.60
C PRO A 99 -17.60 -11.58 3.43
N SER A 100 -17.37 -12.89 3.48
CA SER A 100 -16.65 -13.65 2.45
C SER A 100 -17.48 -13.91 1.17
N ASP A 101 -18.79 -13.79 1.25
CA ASP A 101 -19.71 -13.92 0.10
C ASP A 101 -19.91 -12.59 -0.66
N LYS A 102 -19.28 -11.51 -0.23
CA LYS A 102 -19.34 -10.19 -0.86
C LYS A 102 -18.03 -9.85 -1.54
N PRO A 103 -18.04 -9.14 -2.67
CA PRO A 103 -16.81 -8.53 -3.20
C PRO A 103 -16.15 -7.66 -2.15
N ALA A 104 -14.83 -7.77 -2.01
CA ALA A 104 -14.10 -7.02 -1.01
C ALA A 104 -13.11 -6.04 -1.62
N VAL A 105 -12.85 -4.97 -0.86
CA VAL A 105 -11.77 -4.00 -1.10
C VAL A 105 -10.76 -4.12 0.03
N TRP A 106 -9.50 -4.34 -0.34
CA TRP A 106 -8.37 -4.25 0.56
C TRP A 106 -7.86 -2.81 0.61
N VAL A 107 -7.54 -2.30 1.79
CA VAL A 107 -6.97 -0.97 1.99
C VAL A 107 -5.82 -1.07 2.99
N ASP A 108 -4.67 -0.54 2.64
CA ASP A 108 -3.55 -0.43 3.57
C ASP A 108 -2.81 0.91 3.49
N GLY A 109 -2.00 1.17 4.52
CA GLY A 109 -1.09 2.28 4.63
C GLY A 109 0.11 1.92 5.51
N GLY A 110 1.09 2.81 5.62
CA GLY A 110 2.26 2.61 6.45
C GLY A 110 3.13 1.43 6.01
N VAL A 111 3.29 1.23 4.71
CA VAL A 111 4.26 0.28 4.15
C VAL A 111 5.65 0.91 4.05
N ASP A 112 5.71 2.23 3.88
CA ASP A 112 6.92 3.04 3.93
C ASP A 112 6.87 3.90 5.21
N ALA A 113 7.97 3.92 5.98
CA ALA A 113 7.95 4.35 7.38
C ALA A 113 7.74 5.85 7.56
N ASP A 114 8.22 6.65 6.64
CA ASP A 114 8.15 8.11 6.68
C ASP A 114 6.91 8.68 5.97
N GLU A 115 6.09 7.81 5.40
CA GLU A 115 4.86 8.14 4.70
C GLU A 115 3.63 8.06 5.63
N VAL A 116 3.68 8.75 6.76
CA VAL A 116 2.66 8.62 7.83
C VAL A 116 1.27 9.11 7.41
N VAL A 117 1.16 9.98 6.40
CA VAL A 117 -0.13 10.37 5.82
C VAL A 117 -0.90 9.17 5.25
N SER A 118 -0.20 8.13 4.82
CA SER A 118 -0.79 6.89 4.31
C SER A 118 -1.58 6.14 5.39
N ILE A 119 -1.12 6.18 6.64
CA ILE A 119 -1.82 5.64 7.81
C ILE A 119 -3.12 6.41 8.03
N GLU A 120 -3.06 7.75 7.99
CA GLU A 120 -4.22 8.62 8.20
C GLU A 120 -5.28 8.43 7.11
N ALA A 121 -4.86 8.23 5.85
CA ALA A 121 -5.78 7.94 4.76
C ALA A 121 -6.53 6.61 5.00
N ALA A 122 -5.84 5.57 5.47
CA ALA A 122 -6.47 4.30 5.80
C ALA A 122 -7.41 4.40 7.01
N LEU A 123 -7.04 5.16 8.06
CA LEU A 123 -7.94 5.46 9.20
C LEU A 123 -9.13 6.30 8.75
N GLY A 124 -8.95 7.22 7.80
CA GLY A 124 -10.02 7.99 7.18
C GLY A 124 -11.06 7.12 6.46
N VAL A 125 -10.61 6.03 5.81
CA VAL A 125 -11.53 5.04 5.22
C VAL A 125 -12.37 4.37 6.33
N VAL A 126 -11.75 3.94 7.43
CA VAL A 126 -12.46 3.37 8.58
C VAL A 126 -13.51 4.35 9.10
N HIS A 127 -13.09 5.58 9.37
CA HIS A 127 -13.97 6.62 9.89
C HIS A 127 -15.15 6.87 8.95
N ARG A 128 -14.90 7.10 7.66
CA ARG A 128 -15.94 7.38 6.66
C ARG A 128 -16.95 6.26 6.55
N LEU A 129 -16.51 5.00 6.52
CA LEU A 129 -17.38 3.85 6.37
C LEU A 129 -18.30 3.65 7.59
N LEU A 130 -17.80 3.93 8.80
CA LEU A 130 -18.55 3.70 10.03
C LEU A 130 -19.46 4.86 10.43
N THR A 131 -19.05 6.11 10.16
CA THR A 131 -19.77 7.30 10.65
C THR A 131 -20.66 7.96 9.62
N SER A 132 -20.54 7.58 8.32
CA SER A 132 -21.29 8.21 7.25
C SER A 132 -22.79 8.00 7.39
N THR A 133 -23.55 9.08 7.27
CA THR A 133 -25.01 9.06 7.15
C THR A 133 -25.50 8.99 5.71
N ASP A 134 -24.59 8.92 4.74
CA ASP A 134 -24.91 8.81 3.32
C ASP A 134 -25.53 7.45 3.02
N PRO A 135 -26.78 7.39 2.47
CA PRO A 135 -27.42 6.14 2.10
C PRO A 135 -26.63 5.29 1.10
N GLU A 136 -25.80 5.92 0.25
CA GLU A 136 -24.95 5.18 -0.69
C GLU A 136 -23.85 4.40 0.02
N VAL A 137 -23.26 4.94 1.09
CA VAL A 137 -22.27 4.22 1.90
C VAL A 137 -22.93 3.06 2.64
N ALA A 138 -24.10 3.28 3.22
CA ALA A 138 -24.87 2.22 3.89
C ALA A 138 -25.25 1.08 2.92
N ASP A 139 -25.67 1.40 1.69
CA ASP A 139 -25.97 0.42 0.65
C ASP A 139 -24.69 -0.30 0.19
N LEU A 140 -23.58 0.41 0.08
CA LEU A 140 -22.29 -0.17 -0.27
C LEU A 140 -21.84 -1.21 0.77
N LEU A 141 -21.95 -0.93 2.06
CA LEU A 141 -21.63 -1.85 3.15
C LEU A 141 -22.49 -3.13 3.15
N LYS A 142 -23.73 -3.06 2.69
CA LYS A 142 -24.56 -4.28 2.51
C LYS A 142 -24.04 -5.20 1.42
N ARG A 143 -23.39 -4.65 0.41
CA ARG A 143 -22.96 -5.38 -0.79
C ARG A 143 -21.46 -5.60 -0.89
N ARG A 144 -20.67 -4.97 -0.03
CA ARG A 144 -19.19 -5.02 -0.05
C ARG A 144 -18.63 -5.29 1.34
N THR A 145 -17.45 -5.84 1.35
CA THR A 145 -16.60 -5.95 2.53
C THR A 145 -15.36 -5.11 2.33
N PHE A 146 -14.92 -4.43 3.38
CA PHE A 146 -13.65 -3.72 3.40
C PHE A 146 -12.73 -4.36 4.43
N TYR A 147 -11.50 -4.64 4.02
CA TYR A 147 -10.41 -5.10 4.86
C TYR A 147 -9.39 -3.98 4.96
N VAL A 148 -9.27 -3.35 6.13
CA VAL A 148 -8.43 -2.16 6.31
C VAL A 148 -7.31 -2.47 7.30
N ALA A 149 -6.05 -2.36 6.86
CA ALA A 149 -4.84 -2.55 7.64
C ALA A 149 -4.00 -1.25 7.62
N PRO A 150 -4.21 -0.31 8.56
CA PRO A 150 -3.65 1.05 8.45
C PRO A 150 -2.14 1.13 8.62
N ALA A 151 -1.49 0.19 9.33
CA ALA A 151 -0.07 0.25 9.65
C ALA A 151 0.59 -1.11 9.36
N ILE A 152 1.25 -1.22 8.21
CA ILE A 152 1.84 -2.48 7.72
C ILE A 152 3.19 -2.76 8.38
N ILE A 153 4.06 -1.75 8.55
CA ILE A 153 5.36 -1.87 9.23
C ILE A 153 5.39 -1.04 10.51
N PRO A 154 4.62 -1.45 11.53
CA PRO A 154 4.43 -0.63 12.74
C PRO A 154 5.72 -0.38 13.53
N ASP A 155 6.72 -1.24 13.40
CA ASP A 155 7.99 -1.09 14.12
C ASP A 155 8.77 0.13 13.63
N THR A 156 8.88 0.26 12.32
CA THR A 156 9.65 1.34 11.68
C THR A 156 8.89 2.66 11.73
N SER A 157 7.56 2.62 11.59
CA SER A 157 6.73 3.81 11.76
C SER A 157 6.83 4.38 13.19
N GLU A 158 6.87 3.51 14.22
CA GLU A 158 7.11 3.94 15.60
C GLU A 158 8.51 4.57 15.78
N LEU A 159 9.54 3.96 15.18
CA LEU A 159 10.88 4.54 15.20
C LEU A 159 10.87 5.94 14.57
N HIS A 160 10.20 6.08 13.42
CA HIS A 160 10.03 7.35 12.74
C HIS A 160 9.29 8.38 13.60
N MET A 161 8.21 8.01 14.27
CA MET A 161 7.38 8.94 15.04
C MET A 161 8.00 9.38 16.39
N ARG A 162 8.90 8.56 16.97
CA ARG A 162 9.33 8.71 18.36
C ARG A 162 10.82 8.94 18.57
N THR A 163 11.62 8.93 17.51
CA THR A 163 13.07 9.14 17.60
C THR A 163 13.54 10.17 16.56
N PRO A 164 14.73 10.75 16.68
CA PRO A 164 15.34 11.55 15.62
C PRO A 164 15.62 10.75 14.34
N GLU A 165 15.67 9.41 14.44
CA GLU A 165 15.95 8.49 13.33
C GLU A 165 15.04 8.78 12.12
N ARG A 166 15.62 8.82 10.94
CA ARG A 166 14.91 8.78 9.65
C ARG A 166 15.10 7.39 9.08
N PRO A 167 14.32 6.40 9.55
CA PRO A 167 14.46 5.05 9.05
C PRO A 167 14.26 5.05 7.54
N ARG A 168 14.93 4.12 6.88
CA ARG A 168 14.65 3.81 5.48
C ARG A 168 13.28 3.16 5.37
N ASP A 169 12.75 3.07 4.16
CA ASP A 169 11.58 2.24 3.88
C ASP A 169 11.95 0.78 4.05
N SER A 170 12.00 0.32 5.31
CA SER A 170 12.48 -1.02 5.65
C SER A 170 11.81 -1.55 6.91
N THR A 171 11.71 -2.87 7.03
CA THR A 171 11.40 -3.52 8.30
C THR A 171 12.60 -3.40 9.24
N LEU A 172 12.37 -3.50 10.55
CA LEU A 172 13.46 -3.48 11.55
C LEU A 172 14.12 -4.85 11.72
N ARG A 173 14.18 -5.64 10.66
CA ARG A 173 15.01 -6.83 10.63
C ARG A 173 16.47 -6.39 10.54
N PRO A 174 17.35 -6.79 11.50
CA PRO A 174 18.75 -6.40 11.45
C PRO A 174 19.41 -6.80 10.14
N TRP A 175 20.18 -5.89 9.58
CA TRP A 175 20.83 -6.04 8.30
C TRP A 175 22.26 -5.50 8.35
N ASP A 176 23.15 -6.07 7.56
CA ASP A 176 24.55 -5.67 7.36
C ASP A 176 24.61 -5.00 5.97
N ASP A 177 24.57 -3.67 5.95
CA ASP A 177 24.44 -2.90 4.71
C ASP A 177 25.81 -2.72 4.01
N ASP A 178 26.90 -2.69 4.78
CA ASP A 178 28.26 -2.47 4.30
C ASP A 178 29.06 -3.78 4.09
N GLY A 179 28.64 -4.89 4.73
CA GLY A 179 29.22 -6.21 4.57
C GLY A 179 30.40 -6.50 5.49
N ASP A 180 30.56 -5.77 6.60
CA ASP A 180 31.62 -5.94 7.58
C ASP A 180 31.35 -7.08 8.58
N GLY A 181 30.06 -7.47 8.73
CA GLY A 181 29.57 -8.55 9.60
C GLY A 181 28.99 -8.09 10.91
N ALA A 182 28.93 -6.79 11.19
CA ALA A 182 28.10 -6.21 12.24
C ALA A 182 26.68 -5.97 11.68
N LEU A 183 25.75 -5.46 12.45
CA LEU A 183 24.37 -5.26 12.02
C LEU A 183 23.80 -4.01 12.67
N ASP A 184 23.28 -3.08 11.88
CA ASP A 184 22.60 -1.87 12.36
C ASP A 184 23.49 -1.04 13.33
N GLU A 185 24.80 -0.95 13.12
CA GLU A 185 25.74 -0.34 14.09
C GLU A 185 26.00 1.14 13.86
N ASP A 186 25.75 1.68 12.67
CA ASP A 186 25.99 3.09 12.35
C ASP A 186 24.70 3.82 11.96
N GLY A 187 23.86 4.07 12.97
CA GLY A 187 22.62 4.83 12.85
C GLY A 187 22.86 6.34 12.80
N VAL A 188 21.77 7.11 12.74
CA VAL A 188 21.82 8.57 12.81
C VAL A 188 21.70 9.06 14.24
N GLU A 189 22.32 10.22 14.54
CA GLU A 189 22.19 10.90 15.83
C GLU A 189 21.77 12.36 15.64
N ASP A 190 20.97 12.85 16.57
CA ASP A 190 20.65 14.26 16.77
C ASP A 190 21.78 14.91 17.57
N LEU A 191 22.76 15.50 16.88
CA LEU A 191 23.98 16.03 17.50
C LEU A 191 23.76 17.45 18.07
N ASP A 192 22.89 18.23 17.45
CA ASP A 192 22.61 19.61 17.89
C ASP A 192 21.45 19.70 18.91
N GLY A 193 20.74 18.59 19.14
CA GLY A 193 19.70 18.45 20.16
C GLY A 193 18.38 19.10 19.79
N ASP A 194 18.10 19.28 18.50
CA ASP A 194 16.84 19.87 18.03
C ASP A 194 15.69 18.85 17.89
N GLY A 195 15.96 17.58 18.16
CA GLY A 195 15.02 16.46 18.07
C GLY A 195 14.96 15.80 16.70
N GLN A 196 15.79 16.17 15.74
CA GLN A 196 15.80 15.63 14.38
C GLN A 196 17.24 15.32 13.96
N ALA A 197 17.43 14.26 13.18
CA ALA A 197 18.68 14.03 12.49
C ALA A 197 18.55 14.56 11.05
N LEU A 198 19.14 15.72 10.80
CA LEU A 198 19.02 16.45 9.55
C LEU A 198 20.21 16.16 8.61
N THR A 199 20.49 17.09 7.71
CA THR A 199 21.64 17.00 6.81
C THR A 199 22.81 17.76 7.39
N MET A 200 24.00 17.14 7.39
CA MET A 200 25.28 17.82 7.62
C MET A 200 25.93 18.16 6.31
N ARG A 201 26.57 19.33 6.23
CA ARG A 201 27.45 19.68 5.10
C ARG A 201 28.76 20.30 5.58
N ARG A 202 29.84 20.03 4.86
CA ARG A 202 31.16 20.61 5.09
C ARG A 202 31.73 21.12 3.79
N GLU A 203 32.24 22.35 3.78
CA GLU A 203 32.92 22.88 2.60
C GLU A 203 34.19 22.07 2.30
N ASN A 204 34.28 21.54 1.08
CA ASN A 204 35.42 20.79 0.58
C ASN A 204 35.58 21.05 -0.92
N PRO A 205 36.77 21.54 -1.38
CA PRO A 205 37.00 21.75 -2.81
C PRO A 205 36.78 20.54 -3.71
N ASN A 206 36.85 19.33 -3.14
CA ASN A 206 36.62 18.08 -3.84
C ASN A 206 35.19 17.55 -3.65
N GLY A 207 34.32 18.25 -2.92
CA GLY A 207 32.97 17.85 -2.64
C GLY A 207 32.11 17.70 -3.90
N ASP A 208 31.12 16.83 -3.81
CA ASP A 208 30.21 16.47 -4.90
C ASP A 208 28.96 17.32 -4.97
N TRP A 209 28.79 18.24 -4.03
CA TRP A 209 27.62 19.09 -3.92
C TRP A 209 27.98 20.57 -4.04
N THR A 210 27.06 21.35 -4.56
CA THR A 210 27.17 22.81 -4.63
C THR A 210 25.78 23.43 -4.40
N PRO A 211 25.69 24.63 -3.81
CA PRO A 211 24.41 25.35 -3.74
C PRO A 211 23.79 25.56 -5.12
N SER A 212 22.47 25.54 -5.20
CA SER A 212 21.76 25.91 -6.41
C SER A 212 21.95 27.40 -6.71
N GLU A 213 21.90 27.79 -7.98
CA GLU A 213 21.93 29.19 -8.38
C GLU A 213 20.63 29.91 -8.03
N GLU A 214 19.52 29.17 -8.05
CA GLU A 214 18.17 29.66 -7.81
C GLU A 214 17.93 29.92 -6.31
N ASP A 215 18.39 29.02 -5.44
CA ASP A 215 18.36 29.17 -3.99
C ASP A 215 19.56 28.51 -3.31
N GLN A 216 20.37 29.29 -2.61
CA GLN A 216 21.62 28.86 -2.00
C GLN A 216 21.42 27.87 -0.81
N ARG A 217 20.22 27.78 -0.28
CA ARG A 217 19.87 26.79 0.76
C ARG A 217 19.85 25.37 0.22
N VAL A 218 19.47 25.21 -1.05
CA VAL A 218 19.37 23.92 -1.74
C VAL A 218 20.72 23.47 -2.25
N LEU A 219 21.11 22.23 -1.94
CA LEU A 219 22.28 21.59 -2.51
C LEU A 219 21.90 20.74 -3.73
N ARG A 220 22.63 20.93 -4.82
CA ARG A 220 22.57 20.08 -6.01
C ARG A 220 23.88 19.37 -6.28
N ARG A 221 23.84 18.29 -7.01
CA ARG A 221 25.08 17.63 -7.47
C ARG A 221 25.92 18.54 -8.35
N ARG A 222 27.22 18.54 -8.07
CA ARG A 222 28.23 19.26 -8.85
C ARG A 222 28.23 18.81 -10.31
N ARG A 223 28.30 19.79 -11.24
CA ARG A 223 28.43 19.57 -12.68
C ARG A 223 29.80 20.04 -13.17
N PRO A 224 30.32 19.49 -14.30
CA PRO A 224 31.52 20.00 -14.92
C PRO A 224 31.36 21.48 -15.27
N GLY A 225 32.27 22.35 -14.75
CA GLY A 225 32.24 23.78 -14.97
C GLY A 225 31.72 24.63 -13.80
N ASP A 226 31.15 24.00 -12.77
CA ASP A 226 30.74 24.72 -11.55
C ASP A 226 31.95 25.36 -10.86
N ALA A 227 31.76 26.58 -10.33
CA ALA A 227 32.81 27.37 -9.72
C ALA A 227 32.95 27.22 -8.20
N GLY A 228 32.01 26.46 -7.55
CA GLY A 228 31.94 26.34 -6.09
C GLY A 228 31.26 27.54 -5.39
N PRO A 229 31.12 27.50 -4.07
CA PRO A 229 31.70 26.52 -3.14
C PRO A 229 31.21 25.09 -3.35
N PHE A 230 32.02 24.12 -2.94
CA PHE A 230 31.67 22.69 -3.00
C PHE A 230 31.61 22.10 -1.61
N TYR A 231 30.72 21.11 -1.42
CA TYR A 231 30.44 20.50 -0.14
C TYR A 231 30.45 18.97 -0.23
N GLU A 232 30.92 18.35 0.82
CA GLU A 232 30.55 17.00 1.22
C GLU A 232 29.23 17.06 1.98
N ARG A 233 28.46 15.98 1.97
CA ARG A 233 27.15 15.93 2.60
C ARG A 233 26.90 14.55 3.21
N TRP A 234 26.38 14.53 4.45
CA TRP A 234 25.98 13.35 5.21
C TRP A 234 24.62 13.60 5.86
N THR A 235 24.01 12.57 6.40
CA THR A 235 22.97 12.72 7.42
C THR A 235 23.67 13.06 8.75
N GLU A 236 22.98 13.66 9.68
CA GLU A 236 23.49 14.01 10.99
C GLU A 236 23.78 12.74 11.82
N GLY A 237 24.98 12.68 12.41
CA GLY A 237 25.49 11.56 13.18
C GLY A 237 27.00 11.48 13.14
N ILE A 238 27.57 10.47 13.78
CA ILE A 238 28.99 10.19 13.83
C ILE A 238 29.28 8.85 13.15
N ASP A 239 30.51 8.64 12.76
CA ASP A 239 31.07 7.35 12.35
C ASP A 239 31.26 6.53 13.63
N ASN A 240 30.37 5.57 13.89
CA ASN A 240 30.28 4.82 15.14
C ASN A 240 31.25 3.65 15.20
N ASP A 241 31.58 3.03 14.07
CA ASP A 241 32.45 1.87 13.95
C ASP A 241 33.89 2.25 13.59
N GLY A 242 34.12 3.44 13.01
CA GLY A 242 35.44 4.00 12.73
C GLY A 242 36.00 3.61 11.36
N ASP A 243 35.18 3.25 10.41
CA ASP A 243 35.54 2.87 9.05
C ASP A 243 35.77 4.07 8.12
N GLY A 244 35.18 5.25 8.49
CA GLY A 244 35.30 6.52 7.78
C GLY A 244 34.09 6.89 6.92
N GLU A 245 33.10 6.03 6.83
CA GLU A 245 31.78 6.33 6.30
C GLU A 245 30.85 6.83 7.43
N TYR A 246 29.65 7.25 7.15
CA TYR A 246 28.72 7.86 8.12
C TYR A 246 27.30 7.41 7.83
N GLN A 247 26.63 6.80 8.81
CA GLN A 247 25.23 6.36 8.78
C GLN A 247 24.92 5.41 7.60
N GLU A 248 25.84 4.55 7.24
CA GLU A 248 25.67 3.58 6.15
C GLU A 248 24.90 2.35 6.60
N ASP A 249 24.97 1.93 7.87
CA ASP A 249 24.33 0.74 8.43
C ASP A 249 23.23 1.10 9.45
N ARG A 250 22.15 1.68 8.94
CA ARG A 250 21.00 2.11 9.72
C ARG A 250 20.07 0.94 10.07
N PRO A 251 19.28 1.05 11.16
CA PRO A 251 18.33 0.01 11.55
C PRO A 251 17.47 -0.49 10.41
N GLY A 252 17.57 -1.80 10.13
CA GLY A 252 16.83 -2.52 9.11
C GLY A 252 17.29 -2.27 7.68
N GLY A 253 17.00 -3.17 6.75
CA GLY A 253 17.48 -3.08 5.36
C GLY A 253 16.57 -3.69 4.31
N VAL A 254 15.49 -4.38 4.70
CA VAL A 254 14.55 -4.98 3.76
C VAL A 254 13.34 -4.07 3.57
N ASP A 255 13.23 -3.52 2.36
CA ASP A 255 12.09 -2.71 1.92
C ASP A 255 10.86 -3.63 1.74
N PRO A 256 9.80 -3.47 2.54
CA PRO A 256 8.62 -4.30 2.45
C PRO A 256 7.95 -4.19 1.08
N ASN A 257 7.99 -3.02 0.44
CA ASN A 257 7.44 -2.81 -0.90
C ASN A 257 8.38 -3.26 -2.04
N ARG A 258 9.42 -4.04 -1.71
CA ARG A 258 10.27 -4.82 -2.65
C ARG A 258 10.27 -6.31 -2.30
N ASN A 259 9.53 -6.71 -1.25
CA ASN A 259 9.56 -8.07 -0.72
C ASN A 259 8.33 -8.91 -1.10
N TYR A 260 7.31 -8.36 -1.76
CA TYR A 260 6.15 -9.10 -2.24
C TYR A 260 6.54 -10.09 -3.35
N PRO A 261 5.85 -11.25 -3.46
CA PRO A 261 6.22 -12.30 -4.41
C PRO A 261 5.88 -12.01 -5.88
N GLY A 262 5.04 -11.01 -6.14
CA GLY A 262 4.73 -10.59 -7.52
C GLY A 262 5.90 -9.86 -8.15
N ASN A 263 6.31 -10.29 -9.34
CA ASN A 263 7.39 -9.66 -10.09
C ASN A 263 8.69 -9.41 -9.26
N TRP A 264 8.96 -10.27 -8.30
CA TRP A 264 10.12 -10.15 -7.41
C TRP A 264 11.43 -10.44 -8.14
N SER A 265 12.50 -9.69 -7.85
CA SER A 265 13.80 -9.83 -8.50
C SER A 265 14.95 -9.83 -7.50
N ILE A 266 15.80 -10.85 -7.54
CA ILE A 266 16.96 -11.00 -6.65
C ILE A 266 17.99 -9.87 -6.77
N GLY A 267 17.96 -9.10 -7.85
CA GLY A 267 18.90 -7.99 -8.07
C GLY A 267 18.37 -6.63 -7.61
N GLN A 268 17.16 -6.57 -7.09
CA GLN A 268 16.58 -5.33 -6.57
C GLN A 268 17.15 -5.01 -5.19
N ARG A 269 17.61 -3.77 -4.96
CA ARG A 269 18.04 -3.33 -3.62
C ARG A 269 16.83 -3.36 -2.67
N GLY A 270 17.06 -3.77 -1.43
CA GLY A 270 16.03 -3.87 -0.39
C GLY A 270 15.06 -5.05 -0.54
N ASN A 271 15.23 -5.92 -1.55
CA ASN A 271 14.30 -7.01 -1.85
C ASN A 271 14.28 -8.16 -0.81
N GLY A 272 15.19 -8.16 0.14
CA GLY A 272 15.36 -9.23 1.13
C GLY A 272 15.95 -10.52 0.55
N PRO A 273 16.19 -11.53 1.39
CA PRO A 273 16.83 -12.78 0.98
C PRO A 273 15.96 -13.65 0.05
N PHE A 274 14.63 -13.51 0.12
CA PHE A 274 13.67 -14.17 -0.75
C PHE A 274 12.31 -13.45 -0.68
N ALA A 275 11.49 -13.64 -1.69
CA ALA A 275 10.14 -13.06 -1.74
C ALA A 275 9.29 -13.48 -0.53
N GLY A 276 8.74 -12.52 0.20
CA GLY A 276 7.98 -12.77 1.43
C GLY A 276 8.86 -13.22 2.60
N SER A 277 10.14 -12.80 2.63
CA SER A 277 11.01 -13.05 3.79
C SER A 277 10.54 -12.30 5.03
N GLU A 278 9.93 -11.13 4.85
CA GLU A 278 9.44 -10.32 5.95
C GLU A 278 8.13 -10.86 6.52
N THR A 279 8.02 -10.85 7.84
CA THR A 279 6.88 -11.46 8.56
C THR A 279 5.60 -10.71 8.25
N GLU A 280 5.68 -9.40 8.13
CA GLU A 280 4.60 -8.49 7.79
C GLU A 280 4.05 -8.80 6.40
N ILE A 281 4.91 -8.88 5.40
CA ILE A 281 4.51 -9.16 4.01
C ILE A 281 3.92 -10.57 3.88
N ARG A 282 4.48 -11.54 4.60
CA ARG A 282 3.95 -12.89 4.62
C ARG A 282 2.53 -12.93 5.19
N ALA A 283 2.28 -12.24 6.30
CA ALA A 283 0.96 -12.16 6.91
C ALA A 283 -0.09 -11.58 5.95
N LEU A 284 0.25 -10.50 5.23
CA LEU A 284 -0.62 -9.89 4.23
C LEU A 284 -0.93 -10.85 3.07
N MET A 285 0.09 -11.53 2.55
CA MET A 285 -0.07 -12.47 1.44
C MET A 285 -0.88 -13.71 1.84
N GLU A 286 -0.70 -14.20 3.07
CA GLU A 286 -1.50 -15.30 3.63
C GLU A 286 -2.96 -14.89 3.82
N PHE A 287 -3.20 -13.67 4.30
CA PHE A 287 -4.55 -13.12 4.40
C PHE A 287 -5.21 -12.99 3.02
N ALA A 288 -4.52 -12.40 2.04
CA ALA A 288 -5.04 -12.26 0.68
C ALA A 288 -5.35 -13.64 0.04
N ALA A 289 -4.51 -14.65 0.29
CA ALA A 289 -4.74 -16.00 -0.19
C ALA A 289 -5.97 -16.68 0.46
N ALA A 290 -6.24 -16.37 1.72
CA ALA A 290 -7.41 -16.87 2.46
C ALA A 290 -8.71 -16.12 2.09
N HIS A 291 -8.62 -14.93 1.49
CA HIS A 291 -9.76 -14.07 1.17
C HIS A 291 -9.88 -13.81 -0.34
N PRO A 292 -10.25 -14.85 -1.13
CA PRO A 292 -10.33 -14.75 -2.60
C PRO A 292 -11.44 -13.80 -3.09
N ASN A 293 -12.24 -13.25 -2.19
CA ASN A 293 -13.25 -12.23 -2.46
C ASN A 293 -12.66 -10.82 -2.62
N ILE A 294 -11.38 -10.60 -2.35
CA ILE A 294 -10.71 -9.31 -2.61
C ILE A 294 -10.70 -9.07 -4.13
N ALA A 295 -11.50 -8.10 -4.57
CA ALA A 295 -11.67 -7.74 -5.98
C ALA A 295 -10.90 -6.47 -6.36
N ALA A 296 -10.69 -5.57 -5.42
CA ALA A 296 -9.91 -4.34 -5.59
C ALA A 296 -9.01 -4.10 -4.38
N SER A 297 -7.92 -3.35 -4.58
CA SER A 297 -7.06 -2.91 -3.48
C SER A 297 -6.57 -1.48 -3.68
N GLN A 298 -6.41 -0.80 -2.55
CA GLN A 298 -5.81 0.52 -2.45
C GLN A 298 -4.64 0.46 -1.47
N HIS A 299 -3.47 0.86 -1.95
CA HIS A 299 -2.26 1.02 -1.17
C HIS A 299 -1.95 2.50 -1.08
N PHE A 300 -1.83 3.02 0.13
CA PHE A 300 -1.53 4.42 0.33
C PHE A 300 -0.04 4.61 0.55
N HIS A 301 0.52 5.56 -0.18
CA HIS A 301 1.91 6.00 -0.20
C HIS A 301 2.00 7.51 -0.17
N SER A 302 3.19 8.05 -0.11
CA SER A 302 3.54 9.45 -0.25
C SER A 302 5.04 9.57 -0.68
N SER A 303 5.43 10.49 -1.52
CA SER A 303 4.76 11.68 -1.99
C SER A 303 4.70 11.68 -3.53
N GLY A 304 3.84 12.54 -4.06
CA GLY A 304 3.82 12.68 -5.51
C GLY A 304 2.55 13.23 -6.10
N GLY A 305 1.44 13.27 -5.38
CA GLY A 305 0.16 13.71 -5.91
C GLY A 305 -0.25 12.87 -7.15
N VAL A 306 -0.04 11.55 -7.13
CA VAL A 306 -0.23 10.69 -8.30
C VAL A 306 -0.93 9.39 -7.96
N VAL A 307 -1.74 8.91 -8.90
CA VAL A 307 -2.36 7.57 -8.84
C VAL A 307 -1.50 6.59 -9.61
N LEU A 308 -0.98 5.57 -8.93
CA LEU A 308 -0.18 4.51 -9.51
C LEU A 308 -1.00 3.23 -9.72
N ARG A 309 -0.70 2.54 -10.82
CA ARG A 309 -1.23 1.22 -11.16
C ARG A 309 -0.12 0.25 -11.53
N PRO A 310 -0.34 -1.06 -11.49
CA PRO A 310 0.61 -2.00 -12.08
C PRO A 310 0.68 -1.78 -13.61
N PRO A 311 1.73 -2.28 -14.27
CA PRO A 311 2.84 -3.02 -13.69
C PRO A 311 4.03 -2.13 -13.40
N SER A 312 4.99 -2.70 -12.67
CA SER A 312 6.34 -2.15 -12.54
C SER A 312 7.23 -2.46 -13.77
N VAL A 313 6.63 -2.84 -14.87
CA VAL A 313 7.25 -3.18 -16.16
C VAL A 313 6.47 -2.49 -17.29
N PRO A 314 7.00 -2.41 -18.54
CA PRO A 314 6.29 -1.75 -19.63
C PRO A 314 4.88 -2.30 -19.87
N ASP A 315 3.91 -1.44 -20.14
CA ASP A 315 2.49 -1.76 -20.36
C ASP A 315 2.21 -2.84 -21.44
N TRP A 316 3.10 -2.99 -22.42
CA TRP A 316 2.93 -4.01 -23.45
C TRP A 316 2.97 -5.45 -22.91
N GLN A 317 3.39 -5.64 -21.67
CA GLN A 317 3.35 -6.93 -20.97
C GLN A 317 1.99 -7.20 -20.32
N LEU A 318 1.11 -6.20 -20.19
CA LEU A 318 -0.25 -6.39 -19.70
C LEU A 318 -1.18 -6.88 -20.81
N PRO A 319 -2.16 -7.75 -20.48
CA PRO A 319 -3.30 -7.98 -21.35
C PRO A 319 -4.02 -6.66 -21.67
N GLN A 320 -4.30 -6.42 -22.93
CA GLN A 320 -4.90 -5.15 -23.38
C GLN A 320 -6.21 -4.81 -22.65
N SER A 321 -7.05 -5.82 -22.38
CA SER A 321 -8.32 -5.61 -21.64
C SER A 321 -8.11 -5.15 -20.21
N ASP A 322 -7.03 -5.60 -19.56
CA ASP A 322 -6.70 -5.19 -18.21
C ASP A 322 -6.15 -3.75 -18.23
N LEU A 323 -5.28 -3.42 -19.17
CA LEU A 323 -4.82 -2.05 -19.37
C LEU A 323 -6.00 -1.10 -19.61
N ASP A 324 -6.91 -1.44 -20.52
CA ASP A 324 -8.11 -0.63 -20.82
C ASP A 324 -9.01 -0.42 -19.56
N LEU A 325 -9.09 -1.44 -18.71
CA LEU A 325 -9.81 -1.34 -17.44
C LEU A 325 -9.12 -0.36 -16.48
N TYR A 326 -7.80 -0.51 -16.29
CA TYR A 326 -7.02 0.38 -15.43
C TYR A 326 -7.10 1.84 -15.89
N LEU A 327 -6.98 2.11 -17.16
CA LEU A 327 -7.06 3.47 -17.70
C LEU A 327 -8.43 4.12 -17.43
N ARG A 328 -9.53 3.37 -17.61
CA ARG A 328 -10.88 3.87 -17.31
C ARG A 328 -11.16 4.06 -15.83
N LEU A 329 -10.58 3.21 -14.97
CA LEU A 329 -10.72 3.37 -13.51
C LEU A 329 -9.84 4.51 -13.01
N ALA A 330 -8.63 4.67 -13.56
CA ALA A 330 -7.75 5.79 -13.25
C ALA A 330 -8.41 7.14 -13.63
N GLU A 331 -9.04 7.24 -14.80
CA GLU A 331 -9.82 8.42 -15.19
C GLU A 331 -10.86 8.81 -14.12
N ARG A 332 -11.67 7.84 -13.68
CA ARG A 332 -12.64 8.05 -12.59
C ARG A 332 -11.97 8.38 -11.26
N GLY A 333 -10.82 7.79 -11.00
CA GLY A 333 -10.03 8.06 -9.82
C GLY A 333 -9.55 9.50 -9.75
N LEU A 334 -9.03 10.03 -10.86
CA LEU A 334 -8.61 11.43 -10.97
C LEU A 334 -9.80 12.40 -10.79
N GLU A 335 -11.00 12.04 -11.28
CA GLU A 335 -12.20 12.86 -11.09
C GLU A 335 -12.58 13.03 -9.62
N VAL A 336 -12.45 11.97 -8.81
CA VAL A 336 -12.88 12.00 -7.40
C VAL A 336 -11.78 12.45 -6.44
N SER A 337 -10.51 12.17 -6.74
CA SER A 337 -9.37 12.56 -5.92
C SER A 337 -8.90 13.99 -6.21
N GLY A 338 -9.13 14.47 -7.43
CA GLY A 338 -8.59 15.75 -7.88
C GLY A 338 -7.10 15.73 -8.18
N TYR A 339 -6.47 14.55 -8.22
CA TYR A 339 -5.09 14.42 -8.70
C TYR A 339 -5.00 14.63 -10.22
N ASP A 340 -3.89 15.16 -10.69
CA ASP A 340 -3.70 15.50 -12.10
C ASP A 340 -3.07 14.39 -12.94
N LEU A 341 -2.49 13.38 -12.28
CA LEU A 341 -1.75 12.31 -12.95
C LEU A 341 -2.14 10.93 -12.46
N ALA A 342 -2.34 10.01 -13.41
CA ALA A 342 -2.33 8.57 -13.16
C ALA A 342 -1.37 7.88 -14.12
N THR A 343 -0.56 6.95 -13.62
CA THR A 343 0.48 6.28 -14.40
C THR A 343 0.74 4.86 -13.88
N SER A 344 1.46 4.04 -14.68
CA SER A 344 2.04 2.81 -14.12
C SER A 344 3.25 3.14 -13.24
N VAL A 345 3.61 2.25 -12.32
CA VAL A 345 4.86 2.36 -11.56
C VAL A 345 6.05 2.49 -12.50
N TYR A 346 6.07 1.70 -13.58
CA TYR A 346 7.15 1.75 -14.57
C TYR A 346 7.29 3.12 -15.26
N ASP A 347 6.18 3.78 -15.58
CA ASP A 347 6.19 5.07 -16.25
C ASP A 347 6.35 6.25 -15.30
N TRP A 348 6.20 6.01 -14.00
CA TRP A 348 6.46 6.96 -12.93
C TRP A 348 7.96 7.02 -12.66
N SER A 349 8.70 7.60 -13.56
CA SER A 349 10.13 7.79 -13.39
C SER A 349 10.45 9.24 -13.11
N TRP A 350 11.33 9.47 -12.18
CA TRP A 350 12.06 10.72 -12.06
C TRP A 350 13.09 10.80 -13.22
N PRO A 351 13.09 11.85 -14.01
CA PRO A 351 12.41 13.13 -13.87
C PRO A 351 11.06 13.21 -14.60
N ARG A 352 10.09 13.81 -13.98
CA ARG A 352 8.75 14.05 -14.53
C ARG A 352 8.71 14.94 -15.77
N GLY A 353 9.80 15.57 -16.13
CA GLY A 353 9.86 16.73 -17.02
C GLY A 353 10.34 16.56 -18.44
N SER A 354 10.35 15.41 -19.01
CA SER A 354 10.81 15.32 -20.41
C SER A 354 9.74 15.66 -21.46
N GLY A 355 8.75 16.51 -21.24
CA GLY A 355 7.74 16.91 -22.23
C GLY A 355 7.03 15.74 -22.94
N ASN A 356 7.30 14.55 -22.51
CA ASN A 356 6.93 13.27 -23.07
C ASN A 356 6.06 12.42 -22.12
N ARG A 357 5.09 13.04 -21.44
CA ARG A 357 3.99 12.33 -20.78
C ARG A 357 3.24 11.53 -21.83
N LYS A 358 3.52 10.22 -22.01
CA LYS A 358 3.08 9.63 -23.29
C LYS A 358 2.59 8.21 -23.28
N ARG A 359 2.98 7.32 -22.40
CA ARG A 359 2.49 5.95 -22.50
C ARG A 359 2.05 5.44 -21.15
N GLY A 360 0.83 4.89 -21.10
CA GLY A 360 0.26 4.37 -19.87
C GLY A 360 -0.12 5.44 -18.83
N GLN A 361 0.09 6.71 -19.13
CA GLN A 361 -0.26 7.84 -18.27
C GLN A 361 -1.59 8.45 -18.71
N ILE A 362 -2.40 8.87 -17.75
CA ILE A 362 -3.51 9.78 -17.96
C ILE A 362 -3.21 11.03 -17.17
N TRP A 363 -3.32 12.19 -17.82
CA TRP A 363 -3.08 13.50 -17.17
C TRP A 363 -4.06 14.55 -17.66
N ARG A 364 -4.23 15.64 -16.89
CA ARG A 364 -4.95 16.83 -17.33
C ARG A 364 -3.99 17.76 -18.06
N ASN A 365 -4.45 18.34 -19.17
CA ASN A 365 -3.73 19.44 -19.84
C ASN A 365 -4.14 20.79 -19.25
N ASP A 366 -3.53 21.89 -19.74
CA ASP A 366 -3.80 23.26 -19.27
C ASP A 366 -5.27 23.69 -19.47
N GLU A 367 -6.00 23.04 -20.38
CA GLU A 367 -7.44 23.25 -20.59
C GLU A 367 -8.33 22.38 -19.69
N GLY A 368 -7.73 21.57 -18.81
CA GLY A 368 -8.41 20.63 -17.90
C GLY A 368 -8.93 19.35 -18.58
N GLU A 369 -8.54 19.07 -19.83
CA GLU A 369 -8.96 17.88 -20.55
C GLU A 369 -8.06 16.69 -20.22
N LEU A 370 -8.65 15.49 -19.97
CA LEU A 370 -7.90 14.26 -19.79
C LEU A 370 -7.23 13.80 -21.08
N LYS A 371 -5.96 13.50 -21.00
CA LYS A 371 -5.12 12.95 -22.08
C LYS A 371 -4.55 11.59 -21.67
N GLY A 372 -4.25 10.72 -22.61
CA GLY A 372 -3.63 9.42 -22.39
C GLY A 372 -2.47 9.15 -23.35
N GLY A 373 -1.55 8.30 -22.94
CA GLY A 373 -0.35 7.94 -23.68
C GLY A 373 0.07 6.49 -23.54
N LEU A 374 1.18 6.13 -24.17
CA LEU A 374 1.75 4.79 -24.16
C LEU A 374 3.01 4.73 -23.27
N SER A 375 3.32 3.57 -22.69
CA SER A 375 4.47 3.30 -21.83
C SER A 375 5.82 3.69 -22.40
N ARG A 376 6.75 4.12 -21.56
CA ARG A 376 8.14 4.42 -21.93
C ARG A 376 8.95 3.14 -22.15
N LEU A 377 10.08 3.27 -22.84
CA LEU A 377 11.05 2.17 -23.02
C LEU A 377 12.13 2.15 -21.93
N ASP A 378 12.28 3.25 -21.20
CA ASP A 378 13.34 3.53 -20.21
C ASP A 378 12.77 3.93 -18.84
N GLY A 379 11.65 3.31 -18.45
CA GLY A 379 10.95 3.60 -17.19
C GLY A 379 11.65 3.03 -15.95
N TYR A 380 11.12 3.36 -14.80
CA TYR A 380 11.57 2.85 -13.50
C TYR A 380 10.97 1.46 -13.25
N ALA A 381 11.82 0.43 -13.24
CA ALA A 381 11.41 -0.91 -12.89
C ALA A 381 11.55 -1.12 -11.38
N ALA A 382 10.44 -1.16 -10.67
CA ALA A 382 10.36 -1.54 -9.27
C ALA A 382 9.81 -2.97 -9.16
N TYR A 383 10.57 -3.87 -8.56
CA TYR A 383 10.20 -5.28 -8.46
C TYR A 383 9.78 -5.64 -7.04
N GLY A 384 8.80 -6.54 -6.90
CA GLY A 384 8.36 -7.05 -5.60
C GLY A 384 7.44 -6.09 -4.85
N GLY A 385 6.74 -5.21 -5.54
CA GLY A 385 5.75 -4.29 -4.97
C GLY A 385 4.38 -4.94 -4.72
N SER A 386 3.61 -4.32 -3.81
CA SER A 386 2.29 -4.79 -3.38
C SER A 386 1.29 -4.89 -4.52
N ILE A 387 1.18 -3.83 -5.36
CA ILE A 387 0.17 -3.78 -6.43
C ILE A 387 0.45 -4.81 -7.53
N ASP A 388 1.73 -5.08 -7.85
CA ASP A 388 2.08 -6.15 -8.79
C ASP A 388 1.70 -7.52 -8.24
N ALA A 389 1.99 -7.79 -6.97
CA ALA A 389 1.67 -9.08 -6.35
C ALA A 389 0.17 -9.35 -6.32
N LEU A 390 -0.64 -8.37 -5.92
CA LEU A 390 -2.10 -8.53 -5.88
C LEU A 390 -2.70 -8.67 -7.28
N TYR A 391 -2.19 -7.93 -8.25
CA TYR A 391 -2.61 -8.05 -9.64
C TYR A 391 -2.23 -9.40 -10.25
N GLU A 392 -0.95 -9.77 -10.23
CA GLU A 392 -0.45 -10.95 -10.95
C GLU A 392 -0.90 -12.28 -10.32
N ILE A 393 -0.85 -12.34 -8.97
CA ILE A 393 -1.11 -13.59 -8.25
C ILE A 393 -2.60 -13.80 -8.05
N PHE A 394 -3.30 -12.76 -7.61
CA PHE A 394 -4.71 -12.87 -7.23
C PHE A 394 -5.69 -12.26 -8.24
N GLY A 395 -5.21 -11.49 -9.23
CA GLY A 395 -6.07 -10.81 -10.19
C GLY A 395 -6.95 -9.75 -9.53
N VAL A 396 -6.39 -9.03 -8.58
CA VAL A 396 -7.03 -7.90 -7.90
C VAL A 396 -6.81 -6.63 -8.73
N VAL A 397 -7.80 -5.77 -8.82
CA VAL A 397 -7.63 -4.43 -9.40
C VAL A 397 -6.94 -3.55 -8.35
N ALA A 398 -5.62 -3.48 -8.43
CA ALA A 398 -4.76 -2.82 -7.45
C ALA A 398 -4.37 -1.41 -7.89
N PHE A 399 -4.44 -0.43 -7.00
CA PHE A 399 -3.92 0.92 -7.16
C PHE A 399 -3.08 1.31 -5.95
N ALA A 400 -2.12 2.21 -6.16
CA ALA A 400 -1.43 2.92 -5.11
C ALA A 400 -1.57 4.43 -5.35
N ASN A 401 -1.83 5.20 -4.30
CA ASN A 401 -1.83 6.65 -4.39
C ASN A 401 -0.62 7.18 -3.63
N GLU A 402 0.21 7.93 -4.32
CA GLU A 402 1.25 8.76 -3.73
C GLU A 402 0.58 10.06 -3.28
N ILE A 403 0.19 10.10 -2.03
CA ILE A 403 -0.54 11.21 -1.43
C ILE A 403 0.39 12.41 -1.32
N TYR A 404 -0.18 13.62 -1.42
CA TYR A 404 0.50 14.88 -1.22
C TYR A 404 1.67 15.12 -2.18
N GLN A 405 1.87 16.37 -2.53
CA GLN A 405 3.02 16.83 -3.27
C GLN A 405 3.41 18.20 -2.73
N MET A 406 4.64 18.31 -2.24
CA MET A 406 5.19 19.58 -1.81
C MET A 406 5.72 20.35 -3.03
N GLY A 407 5.19 21.56 -3.25
CA GLY A 407 5.64 22.46 -4.32
C GLY A 407 4.83 22.33 -5.61
N GLU A 408 5.09 23.28 -6.49
CA GLU A 408 4.56 23.38 -7.85
C GLU A 408 5.71 23.38 -8.87
N ASP A 409 5.46 22.82 -10.04
CA ASP A 409 6.38 22.86 -11.19
C ASP A 409 6.18 24.20 -11.93
N ASP A 410 6.96 25.20 -11.57
CA ASP A 410 6.77 26.57 -12.03
C ASP A 410 7.32 26.85 -13.43
N ASP A 411 8.35 26.13 -13.82
CA ASP A 411 8.97 26.31 -15.13
C ASP A 411 8.38 25.38 -16.20
N GLY A 412 7.52 24.43 -15.78
CA GLY A 412 6.80 23.51 -16.65
C GLY A 412 7.69 22.40 -17.22
N ASP A 413 8.84 22.15 -16.62
CA ASP A 413 9.76 21.09 -17.03
C ASP A 413 9.29 19.71 -16.57
N GLY A 414 8.28 19.67 -15.67
CA GLY A 414 7.58 18.50 -15.13
C GLY A 414 8.28 17.89 -13.92
N ARG A 415 9.13 18.63 -13.25
CA ARG A 415 9.75 18.30 -11.97
C ARG A 415 9.38 19.37 -10.97
N ILE A 416 9.46 19.03 -9.71
CA ILE A 416 9.57 20.00 -8.63
C ILE A 416 10.99 19.91 -8.12
N GLU A 417 11.76 20.94 -8.36
CA GLU A 417 13.12 21.01 -7.91
C GLU A 417 13.20 21.58 -6.49
N GLY A 418 14.36 21.36 -5.85
CA GLY A 418 14.51 21.76 -4.45
C GLY A 418 14.24 23.25 -4.19
N HIS A 419 14.49 24.14 -5.15
CA HIS A 419 14.21 25.56 -5.00
C HIS A 419 12.71 25.88 -5.13
N GLU A 420 11.96 25.14 -5.94
CA GLU A 420 10.49 25.27 -6.06
C GLU A 420 9.80 24.76 -4.80
N ALA A 421 10.23 23.59 -4.30
CA ALA A 421 9.76 23.07 -3.02
C ALA A 421 10.08 24.02 -1.86
N LEU A 422 11.24 24.66 -1.87
CA LEU A 422 11.63 25.61 -0.82
C LEU A 422 10.85 26.92 -0.89
N ARG A 423 10.53 27.40 -2.11
CA ARG A 423 9.64 28.53 -2.27
C ARG A 423 8.24 28.21 -1.75
N TRP A 424 7.71 27.03 -2.04
CA TRP A 424 6.45 26.55 -1.48
C TRP A 424 6.50 26.54 0.05
N ASP A 425 7.60 26.06 0.66
CA ASP A 425 7.77 26.11 2.10
C ASP A 425 7.72 27.54 2.64
N ASP A 426 8.42 28.47 1.99
CA ASP A 426 8.44 29.88 2.39
C ASP A 426 7.07 30.57 2.25
N GLU A 427 6.32 30.28 1.19
CA GLU A 427 5.07 30.98 0.84
C GLU A 427 3.83 30.33 1.48
N GLU A 428 3.76 28.99 1.52
CA GLU A 428 2.57 28.26 1.95
C GLU A 428 2.73 27.62 3.34
N LEU A 429 3.95 27.28 3.74
CA LEU A 429 4.23 26.57 5.00
C LEU A 429 4.94 27.48 6.04
N ASP A 430 5.11 28.76 5.80
CA ASP A 430 5.82 29.71 6.68
C ASP A 430 7.25 29.26 7.07
N GLY A 431 7.97 28.55 6.17
CA GLY A 431 9.31 28.05 6.40
C GLY A 431 9.39 26.90 7.39
N ARG A 432 8.31 26.15 7.62
CA ARG A 432 8.24 25.09 8.64
C ARG A 432 8.86 23.78 8.22
N ALA A 433 8.99 23.53 6.92
CA ALA A 433 9.52 22.27 6.41
C ALA A 433 11.04 22.26 6.22
N PHE A 434 11.71 23.41 6.27
CA PHE A 434 13.15 23.53 6.11
C PHE A 434 13.80 24.19 7.34
N LYS A 435 15.00 23.71 7.73
CA LYS A 435 15.87 24.36 8.72
C LYS A 435 17.03 25.02 8.00
N GLU A 436 17.26 26.30 8.29
CA GLU A 436 18.43 27.02 7.80
C GLU A 436 19.73 26.36 8.25
N TRP A 437 20.78 26.50 7.46
CA TRP A 437 22.09 25.95 7.75
C TRP A 437 22.75 26.65 8.93
N GLU A 438 22.98 25.90 10.02
CA GLU A 438 23.59 26.41 11.24
C GLU A 438 24.98 25.76 11.47
N PRO A 439 26.00 26.56 11.85
CA PRO A 439 27.32 26.03 12.09
C PRO A 439 27.35 25.16 13.37
N PHE A 440 28.00 24.01 13.26
CA PHE A 440 28.17 23.04 14.36
C PHE A 440 29.60 22.52 14.41
N ASP A 441 30.15 22.31 15.60
CA ASP A 441 31.49 21.72 15.81
C ASP A 441 31.38 20.21 16.00
N HIS A 442 31.44 19.46 14.89
CA HIS A 442 31.31 18.01 14.86
C HIS A 442 32.57 17.33 15.45
N PRO A 443 32.41 16.29 16.31
CA PRO A 443 33.55 15.68 17.03
C PRO A 443 34.60 15.03 16.14
N GLN A 444 34.24 14.50 14.99
CA GLN A 444 35.13 13.81 14.06
C GLN A 444 35.46 14.67 12.81
N LEU A 445 34.47 15.37 12.26
CA LEU A 445 34.62 16.16 11.01
C LEU A 445 35.11 17.59 11.23
N GLY A 446 35.14 18.10 12.48
CA GLY A 446 35.41 19.50 12.78
C GLY A 446 34.20 20.37 12.44
N ARG A 447 34.42 21.57 11.87
CA ARG A 447 33.32 22.49 11.60
C ARG A 447 32.48 22.04 10.42
N VAL A 448 31.19 21.82 10.67
CA VAL A 448 30.14 21.50 9.69
C VAL A 448 29.00 22.53 9.80
N GLU A 449 28.02 22.43 8.94
CA GLU A 449 26.72 23.08 9.08
C GLU A 449 25.63 22.01 9.08
N ILE A 450 24.65 22.13 10.00
CA ILE A 450 23.48 21.24 10.12
C ILE A 450 22.25 22.02 9.66
N GLY A 451 21.39 21.40 8.86
CA GLY A 451 20.17 22.01 8.33
C GLY A 451 19.51 21.14 7.26
N GLY A 452 18.67 21.74 6.43
CA GLY A 452 17.98 21.03 5.36
C GLY A 452 16.54 20.68 5.71
N TRP A 453 15.96 19.75 4.95
CA TRP A 453 14.56 19.37 5.09
C TRP A 453 14.29 18.67 6.41
N ARG A 454 13.28 19.16 7.12
CA ARG A 454 12.78 18.55 8.34
C ARG A 454 12.11 17.22 8.05
N LYS A 455 12.03 16.36 9.06
CA LYS A 455 11.64 14.96 8.97
C LYS A 455 10.28 14.72 8.29
N PHE A 456 9.29 15.54 8.55
CA PHE A 456 7.94 15.39 7.97
C PHE A 456 7.66 16.34 6.81
N GLY A 457 8.60 17.25 6.51
CA GLY A 457 8.32 18.41 5.66
C GLY A 457 8.13 18.10 4.17
N GLN A 458 8.65 17.00 3.66
CA GLN A 458 8.61 16.70 2.22
C GLN A 458 7.54 15.68 1.84
N ASN A 459 7.32 14.67 2.67
CA ASN A 459 6.49 13.51 2.34
C ASN A 459 5.10 13.57 2.95
N ASN A 460 4.85 14.52 3.84
CA ASN A 460 3.57 14.57 4.54
C ASN A 460 3.05 16.01 4.57
N PRO A 461 1.74 16.24 4.36
CA PRO A 461 1.13 17.54 4.52
C PRO A 461 1.25 18.03 5.97
N LEU A 462 1.10 19.32 6.17
CA LEU A 462 0.89 19.84 7.53
C LEU A 462 -0.41 19.32 8.11
N ALA A 463 -0.49 19.26 9.43
CA ALA A 463 -1.66 18.73 10.12
C ALA A 463 -2.98 19.41 9.73
N GLU A 464 -2.94 20.73 9.48
CA GLU A 464 -4.08 21.51 9.03
C GLU A 464 -4.58 21.17 7.62
N ASP A 465 -3.72 20.63 6.75
CA ASP A 465 -4.06 20.25 5.36
C ASP A 465 -4.40 18.76 5.23
N LEU A 466 -4.11 17.98 6.27
CA LEU A 466 -4.24 16.53 6.27
C LEU A 466 -5.67 16.06 5.97
N ALA A 467 -6.68 16.74 6.51
CA ALA A 467 -8.09 16.35 6.36
C ALA A 467 -8.54 16.30 4.89
N GLU A 468 -8.06 17.22 4.06
CA GLU A 468 -8.41 17.26 2.63
C GLU A 468 -7.74 16.11 1.86
N GLU A 469 -6.47 15.82 2.15
CA GLU A 469 -5.77 14.69 1.54
C GLU A 469 -6.41 13.35 1.95
N VAL A 470 -6.77 13.18 3.20
CA VAL A 470 -7.53 12.01 3.68
C VAL A 470 -8.85 11.88 2.91
N ARG A 471 -9.62 12.97 2.80
CA ARG A 471 -10.92 12.96 2.09
C ARG A 471 -10.78 12.51 0.63
N ARG A 472 -9.82 13.06 -0.12
CA ARG A 472 -9.57 12.71 -1.54
C ARG A 472 -9.31 11.23 -1.72
N ASN A 473 -8.49 10.66 -0.83
CA ASN A 473 -8.09 9.27 -0.88
C ASN A 473 -9.20 8.32 -0.43
N VAL A 474 -10.03 8.71 0.53
CA VAL A 474 -11.26 7.99 0.91
C VAL A 474 -12.23 7.93 -0.26
N ASP A 475 -12.46 9.05 -0.97
CA ASP A 475 -13.36 9.10 -2.13
C ASP A 475 -12.87 8.18 -3.26
N PHE A 476 -11.54 8.03 -3.43
CA PHE A 476 -10.95 7.08 -4.37
C PHE A 476 -11.28 5.61 -4.00
N VAL A 477 -11.16 5.22 -2.72
CA VAL A 477 -11.53 3.88 -2.25
C VAL A 477 -13.02 3.59 -2.47
N LEU A 478 -13.89 4.56 -2.18
CA LEU A 478 -15.32 4.41 -2.42
C LEU A 478 -15.62 4.26 -3.92
N MET A 479 -14.90 4.97 -4.78
CA MET A 479 -14.98 4.80 -6.24
C MET A 479 -14.58 3.38 -6.64
N GLN A 480 -13.45 2.86 -6.15
CA GLN A 480 -13.04 1.48 -6.42
C GLN A 480 -14.11 0.47 -5.99
N ALA A 481 -14.65 0.61 -4.77
CA ALA A 481 -15.67 -0.28 -4.22
C ALA A 481 -16.95 -0.33 -5.09
N ARG A 482 -17.38 0.82 -5.62
CA ARG A 482 -18.54 0.92 -6.52
C ARG A 482 -18.31 0.22 -7.86
N ASN A 483 -17.03 0.09 -8.28
CA ASN A 483 -16.65 -0.47 -9.57
C ASN A 483 -16.22 -1.95 -9.51
N THR A 484 -16.25 -2.60 -8.34
CA THR A 484 -16.00 -4.05 -8.22
C THR A 484 -17.07 -4.87 -8.94
N PRO A 485 -16.81 -6.12 -9.33
CA PRO A 485 -17.82 -7.01 -9.89
C PRO A 485 -19.02 -7.19 -8.95
N GLU A 486 -20.20 -7.42 -9.51
CA GLU A 486 -21.42 -7.67 -8.74
C GLU A 486 -22.36 -8.61 -9.50
N LEU A 487 -22.52 -9.84 -9.02
CA LEU A 487 -23.43 -10.80 -9.62
C LEU A 487 -24.89 -10.46 -9.28
N ALA A 488 -25.76 -10.67 -10.26
CA ALA A 488 -27.19 -10.58 -10.11
C ALA A 488 -27.89 -11.64 -11.00
N ILE A 489 -29.02 -12.15 -10.55
CA ILE A 489 -29.95 -12.91 -11.39
C ILE A 489 -30.99 -11.91 -11.88
N THR A 490 -30.93 -11.60 -13.18
CA THR A 490 -31.77 -10.57 -13.81
C THR A 490 -33.02 -11.16 -14.47
N LYS A 491 -33.01 -12.48 -14.70
CA LYS A 491 -34.16 -13.24 -15.20
C LYS A 491 -34.19 -14.61 -14.53
N LEU A 492 -35.35 -15.07 -14.11
CA LEU A 492 -35.66 -16.46 -13.74
C LEU A 492 -37.14 -16.73 -14.02
N GLU A 493 -37.39 -17.48 -15.08
CA GLU A 493 -38.76 -17.78 -15.53
C GLU A 493 -38.91 -19.29 -15.75
N ALA A 494 -40.07 -19.82 -15.40
CA ALA A 494 -40.40 -21.22 -15.63
C ALA A 494 -41.61 -21.30 -16.59
N VAL A 495 -41.39 -21.80 -17.79
CA VAL A 495 -42.37 -21.92 -18.86
C VAL A 495 -42.89 -23.37 -18.91
N PRO A 496 -44.22 -23.62 -18.73
CA PRO A 496 -44.79 -24.96 -18.80
C PRO A 496 -44.60 -25.60 -20.19
N LEU A 497 -44.13 -26.84 -20.23
CA LEU A 497 -44.02 -27.64 -21.47
C LEU A 497 -45.12 -28.69 -21.57
N GLY A 498 -45.87 -28.91 -20.49
CA GLY A 498 -46.98 -29.86 -20.37
C GLY A 498 -46.77 -30.84 -19.22
N GLY A 499 -47.85 -31.21 -18.56
CA GLY A 499 -47.79 -32.02 -17.35
C GLY A 499 -47.06 -31.31 -16.22
N ASP A 500 -46.07 -31.99 -15.63
CA ASP A 500 -45.22 -31.53 -14.55
C ASP A 500 -43.83 -31.03 -15.03
N VAL A 501 -43.65 -30.80 -16.34
CA VAL A 501 -42.39 -30.44 -16.97
C VAL A 501 -42.37 -28.93 -17.33
N TYR A 502 -41.28 -28.29 -17.02
CA TYR A 502 -41.05 -26.85 -17.23
C TYR A 502 -39.70 -26.60 -17.91
N ARG A 503 -39.65 -25.64 -18.82
CA ARG A 503 -38.42 -25.00 -19.29
C ARG A 503 -38.13 -23.82 -18.36
N VAL A 504 -36.93 -23.81 -17.77
CA VAL A 504 -36.46 -22.73 -16.92
C VAL A 504 -35.46 -21.90 -17.73
N GLU A 505 -35.77 -20.63 -17.89
CA GLU A 505 -34.90 -19.63 -18.52
C GLU A 505 -34.37 -18.69 -17.46
N ALA A 506 -33.04 -18.47 -17.44
CA ALA A 506 -32.43 -17.58 -16.49
C ALA A 506 -31.33 -16.74 -17.16
N GLU A 507 -31.07 -15.57 -16.57
CA GLU A 507 -29.98 -14.71 -16.93
C GLU A 507 -29.18 -14.34 -15.68
N VAL A 508 -27.87 -14.64 -15.70
CA VAL A 508 -26.91 -14.25 -14.67
C VAL A 508 -26.04 -13.11 -15.20
N ALA A 509 -26.10 -11.97 -14.55
CA ALA A 509 -25.41 -10.74 -14.94
C ALA A 509 -24.30 -10.38 -13.97
N ASN A 510 -23.24 -9.74 -14.49
CA ASN A 510 -22.31 -8.93 -13.72
C ASN A 510 -22.73 -7.45 -13.90
N ARG A 511 -23.28 -6.85 -12.87
CA ARG A 511 -23.70 -5.43 -12.84
C ARG A 511 -22.56 -4.48 -12.55
N GLY A 512 -21.45 -5.00 -11.99
CA GLY A 512 -20.25 -4.21 -11.70
C GLY A 512 -19.51 -3.79 -12.99
N PHE A 513 -18.68 -2.78 -12.85
CA PHE A 513 -17.87 -2.26 -13.95
C PHE A 513 -16.69 -3.18 -14.28
N SER A 514 -16.02 -3.71 -13.25
CA SER A 514 -14.91 -4.65 -13.41
C SER A 514 -15.41 -6.05 -13.79
N PRO A 515 -14.64 -6.81 -14.58
CA PRO A 515 -14.95 -8.21 -14.86
C PRO A 515 -14.84 -9.06 -13.58
N THR A 516 -15.47 -10.23 -13.56
CA THR A 516 -15.35 -11.16 -12.43
C THR A 516 -13.92 -11.70 -12.28
N GLU A 517 -13.15 -11.78 -13.36
CA GLU A 517 -11.71 -12.08 -13.33
C GLU A 517 -10.96 -11.25 -14.37
N LEU A 518 -9.75 -10.81 -14.03
CA LEU A 518 -8.85 -10.12 -14.94
C LEU A 518 -8.26 -11.07 -15.99
N ALA A 519 -7.85 -10.53 -17.13
CA ALA A 519 -7.29 -11.32 -18.22
C ALA A 519 -5.94 -11.97 -17.85
N VAL A 520 -5.15 -11.37 -16.96
CA VAL A 520 -3.94 -11.99 -16.42
C VAL A 520 -4.22 -13.35 -15.79
N ARG A 521 -5.34 -13.49 -15.09
CA ARG A 521 -5.77 -14.77 -14.47
C ARG A 521 -6.22 -15.78 -15.52
N THR A 522 -6.94 -15.31 -16.52
CA THR A 522 -7.39 -16.16 -17.64
C THR A 522 -6.21 -16.68 -18.44
N GLN A 523 -5.24 -15.82 -18.77
CA GLN A 523 -4.04 -16.21 -19.53
C GLN A 523 -3.14 -17.17 -18.75
N SER A 524 -3.06 -17.02 -17.43
CA SER A 524 -2.30 -17.93 -16.55
C SER A 524 -3.05 -19.24 -16.21
N GLY A 525 -4.28 -19.42 -16.71
CA GLY A 525 -5.10 -20.60 -16.41
C GLY A 525 -5.60 -20.68 -14.95
N ARG A 526 -5.62 -19.56 -14.23
CA ARG A 526 -6.00 -19.46 -12.82
C ARG A 526 -7.37 -18.80 -12.60
N ALA A 527 -8.06 -18.38 -13.66
CA ALA A 527 -9.36 -17.76 -13.57
C ALA A 527 -10.40 -18.73 -12.97
N VAL A 528 -11.21 -18.24 -12.06
CA VAL A 528 -12.34 -18.95 -11.48
C VAL A 528 -13.58 -18.61 -12.30
N PRO A 529 -14.39 -19.57 -12.78
CA PRO A 529 -15.63 -19.27 -13.48
C PRO A 529 -16.72 -18.82 -12.51
N VAL A 530 -17.64 -18.00 -12.99
CA VAL A 530 -18.95 -17.81 -12.34
C VAL A 530 -19.69 -19.14 -12.40
N ARG A 531 -20.22 -19.58 -11.26
CA ARG A 531 -21.00 -20.82 -11.15
C ARG A 531 -22.47 -20.51 -10.91
N ALA A 532 -23.33 -21.20 -11.63
CA ALA A 532 -24.76 -21.17 -11.40
C ALA A 532 -25.24 -22.56 -10.96
N GLU A 533 -26.09 -22.63 -9.96
CA GLU A 533 -26.65 -23.88 -9.45
C GLU A 533 -28.17 -23.75 -9.31
N ILE A 534 -28.90 -24.72 -9.89
CA ILE A 534 -30.35 -24.79 -9.86
C ILE A 534 -30.81 -25.99 -9.03
N GLY A 535 -31.87 -25.82 -8.24
CA GLY A 535 -32.42 -26.88 -7.42
C GLY A 535 -33.72 -26.46 -6.74
N GLY A 536 -34.15 -27.27 -5.78
CA GLY A 536 -35.34 -27.07 -4.98
C GLY A 536 -35.96 -28.38 -4.50
N ASP A 537 -36.78 -28.32 -3.45
CA ASP A 537 -37.43 -29.53 -2.93
C ASP A 537 -38.49 -30.04 -3.92
N GLY A 538 -38.33 -31.28 -4.39
CA GLY A 538 -39.23 -31.92 -5.38
C GLY A 538 -38.96 -31.50 -6.81
N ILE A 539 -37.82 -30.85 -7.10
CA ILE A 539 -37.34 -30.51 -8.43
C ILE A 539 -36.38 -31.60 -8.95
N GLU A 540 -36.65 -32.11 -10.15
CA GLU A 540 -35.75 -33.00 -10.88
C GLU A 540 -35.28 -32.33 -12.17
N VAL A 541 -33.98 -32.17 -12.36
CA VAL A 541 -33.40 -31.64 -13.60
C VAL A 541 -33.37 -32.74 -14.65
N LEU A 542 -34.11 -32.55 -15.74
CA LEU A 542 -34.26 -33.51 -16.85
C LEU A 542 -33.26 -33.24 -17.98
N SER A 543 -32.91 -31.99 -18.18
CA SER A 543 -31.93 -31.54 -19.18
C SER A 543 -31.17 -30.33 -18.69
N GLY A 544 -29.88 -30.27 -18.98
CA GLY A 544 -28.90 -29.38 -18.40
C GLY A 544 -28.25 -29.98 -17.15
N ASP A 545 -27.11 -29.45 -16.75
CA ASP A 545 -26.44 -29.83 -15.50
C ASP A 545 -26.99 -28.97 -14.34
N ASN A 546 -27.16 -29.56 -13.17
CA ASN A 546 -27.61 -28.81 -11.98
C ASN A 546 -26.68 -27.64 -11.68
N ARG A 547 -25.40 -27.78 -12.03
CA ARG A 547 -24.36 -26.78 -11.83
C ARG A 547 -23.69 -26.48 -13.16
N LEU A 548 -23.68 -25.20 -13.54
CA LEU A 548 -23.06 -24.69 -14.75
C LEU A 548 -21.89 -23.78 -14.43
N ASP A 549 -20.80 -23.94 -15.19
CA ASP A 549 -19.72 -22.97 -15.25
C ASP A 549 -20.00 -21.97 -16.36
N LEU A 550 -20.29 -20.72 -16.00
CA LEU A 550 -20.65 -19.64 -16.94
C LEU A 550 -19.42 -18.91 -17.51
N GLY A 551 -18.21 -19.30 -17.07
CA GLY A 551 -16.97 -18.62 -17.43
C GLY A 551 -16.81 -17.28 -16.71
N VAL A 552 -15.95 -16.42 -17.27
CA VAL A 552 -15.74 -15.05 -16.79
C VAL A 552 -16.84 -14.15 -17.36
N LEU A 553 -17.45 -13.33 -16.52
CA LEU A 553 -18.38 -12.29 -16.95
C LEU A 553 -17.66 -10.94 -16.99
N ALA A 554 -17.62 -10.30 -18.16
CA ALA A 554 -17.15 -8.93 -18.30
C ALA A 554 -18.03 -7.96 -17.48
N GLY A 555 -17.52 -6.77 -17.22
CA GLY A 555 -18.35 -5.73 -16.59
C GLY A 555 -19.57 -5.41 -17.44
N HIS A 556 -20.72 -5.20 -16.80
CA HIS A 556 -22.02 -4.92 -17.44
C HIS A 556 -22.40 -5.94 -18.52
N SER A 557 -22.09 -7.23 -18.30
CA SER A 557 -22.47 -8.32 -19.19
C SER A 557 -23.32 -9.36 -18.50
N ALA A 558 -24.04 -10.16 -19.27
CA ALA A 558 -24.87 -11.23 -18.79
C ALA A 558 -24.69 -12.52 -19.60
N ARG A 559 -25.08 -13.64 -19.00
CA ARG A 559 -25.11 -14.96 -19.60
C ARG A 559 -26.49 -15.58 -19.44
N GLU A 560 -27.14 -15.92 -20.55
CA GLU A 560 -28.38 -16.70 -20.56
C GLU A 560 -28.08 -18.18 -20.35
N THR A 561 -28.98 -18.85 -19.61
CA THR A 561 -28.94 -20.28 -19.33
C THR A 561 -30.34 -20.88 -19.39
N GLU A 562 -30.43 -22.17 -19.72
CA GLU A 562 -31.70 -22.88 -19.84
C GLU A 562 -31.59 -24.30 -19.24
N TRP A 563 -32.65 -24.73 -18.57
CA TRP A 563 -32.83 -26.09 -18.07
C TRP A 563 -34.22 -26.59 -18.41
N VAL A 564 -34.38 -27.90 -18.43
CA VAL A 564 -35.69 -28.54 -18.37
C VAL A 564 -35.80 -29.29 -17.05
N VAL A 565 -36.84 -28.98 -16.29
CA VAL A 565 -37.05 -29.54 -14.97
C VAL A 565 -38.42 -30.16 -14.85
N ARG A 566 -38.59 -31.12 -13.92
CA ARG A 566 -39.86 -31.67 -13.49
C ARG A 566 -40.15 -31.23 -12.07
N ALA A 567 -41.41 -30.85 -11.81
CA ALA A 567 -41.92 -30.52 -10.50
C ALA A 567 -43.29 -31.21 -10.31
N SER A 568 -43.29 -32.37 -9.68
CA SER A 568 -44.47 -33.22 -9.50
C SER A 568 -45.49 -32.70 -8.48
N ARG A 569 -45.13 -31.65 -7.77
CA ARG A 569 -45.96 -30.90 -6.82
C ARG A 569 -45.59 -29.42 -6.86
N ARG A 570 -46.42 -28.58 -6.27
CA ARG A 570 -46.06 -27.17 -6.09
C ARG A 570 -44.75 -27.08 -5.30
N SER A 571 -43.75 -26.47 -5.90
CA SER A 571 -42.39 -26.36 -5.40
C SER A 571 -41.86 -24.97 -5.69
N GLU A 572 -40.85 -24.58 -4.96
CA GLU A 572 -40.02 -23.39 -5.24
C GLU A 572 -38.73 -23.83 -5.89
N LEU A 573 -38.47 -23.35 -7.10
CA LEU A 573 -37.24 -23.57 -7.81
C LEU A 573 -36.31 -22.43 -7.49
N GLU A 574 -35.14 -22.77 -6.98
CA GLU A 574 -34.10 -21.83 -6.60
C GLU A 574 -32.98 -21.85 -7.63
N LEU A 575 -32.48 -20.67 -7.99
CA LEU A 575 -31.24 -20.48 -8.74
C LEU A 575 -30.29 -19.65 -7.87
N SER A 576 -29.05 -20.13 -7.70
CA SER A 576 -27.96 -19.38 -7.09
C SER A 576 -26.82 -19.21 -8.08
N ALA A 577 -26.18 -18.04 -8.07
CA ALA A 577 -24.96 -17.76 -8.81
C ALA A 577 -23.89 -17.27 -7.84
N TRP A 578 -22.65 -17.68 -8.05
CA TRP A 578 -21.57 -17.35 -7.14
C TRP A 578 -20.24 -17.21 -7.86
N HIS A 579 -19.46 -16.22 -7.40
CA HIS A 579 -18.06 -16.02 -7.76
C HIS A 579 -17.34 -15.33 -6.60
N PRO A 580 -16.09 -15.71 -6.24
CA PRO A 580 -15.39 -15.08 -5.12
C PRO A 580 -15.44 -13.56 -5.17
N LYS A 581 -14.99 -12.95 -6.25
CA LYS A 581 -14.93 -11.49 -6.43
C LYS A 581 -16.24 -10.84 -6.90
N GLY A 582 -17.19 -11.64 -7.37
CA GLY A 582 -18.50 -11.15 -7.84
C GLY A 582 -19.60 -11.26 -6.80
N GLY A 583 -19.31 -11.96 -5.70
CA GLY A 583 -20.28 -12.25 -4.66
C GLY A 583 -21.26 -13.34 -5.02
N ARG A 584 -22.37 -13.36 -4.28
CA ARG A 584 -23.47 -14.33 -4.43
C ARG A 584 -24.76 -13.65 -4.82
N ALA A 585 -25.49 -14.24 -5.74
CA ALA A 585 -26.85 -13.84 -6.09
C ALA A 585 -27.77 -15.06 -6.03
N SER A 586 -29.00 -14.89 -5.57
CA SER A 586 -30.04 -15.93 -5.55
C SER A 586 -31.39 -15.37 -5.98
N SER A 587 -32.20 -16.23 -6.60
CA SER A 587 -33.57 -15.92 -6.98
C SER A 587 -34.40 -17.21 -6.94
N ALA A 588 -35.70 -17.09 -6.73
CA ALA A 588 -36.58 -18.23 -6.71
C ALA A 588 -37.87 -17.98 -7.52
N VAL A 589 -38.45 -19.04 -8.08
CA VAL A 589 -39.70 -19.01 -8.81
C VAL A 589 -40.57 -20.21 -8.43
N GLY A 590 -41.87 -19.98 -8.18
CA GLY A 590 -42.82 -21.03 -7.91
C GLY A 590 -43.17 -21.81 -9.18
N ILE A 591 -43.11 -23.17 -9.11
CA ILE A 591 -43.49 -24.07 -10.22
C ILE A 591 -44.30 -25.26 -9.67
N GLY A 592 -44.92 -26.01 -10.56
CA GLY A 592 -45.73 -27.17 -10.22
C GLY A 592 -47.23 -26.86 -10.18
N THR A 593 -48.03 -27.92 -10.13
CA THR A 593 -49.50 -27.85 -10.05
C THR A 593 -49.97 -28.07 -8.60
N GLU A 594 -51.10 -27.54 -8.24
CA GLU A 594 -51.76 -27.76 -6.95
C GLU A 594 -52.02 -29.25 -6.71
#